data_44e3acc634b8a9812e356cdcf8ac45df
#
_entry.id   44e3acc634b8a9812e356cdcf8ac45df
#
_cell.length_a   1.000
_cell.length_b   1.000
_cell.length_c   1.000
_cell.angle_alpha   90.00
_cell.angle_beta   90.00
_cell.angle_gamma   90.00
#
_symmetry.space_group_name_H-M   'P 1'
#
loop_
_entity.id
_entity.type
_entity.pdbx_description
1 polymer ?
#
loop_
_entity_poly.entity_id
_entity_poly.type
_entity_poly.pdbx_seq_one_letter_code
_entity_poly.pdbx_strand_id
1 'polypeptide(L)'
;MDSDGDSVIVWTAVNQDADGSAGIYGQRYGADGSHARLEFQVNTTYESGQWDAVVAPDANGGFVVSWSSADGGAFVQRFDANGTTLGGDFQVNTTAITTKGAPSIVMSEDGRFVIAWEASGIDSGGNYGVFAQRYSASGAPQNGEFHVNTEVSSHLQSTLVSMDSTGKFVIIWNNDDQDHVNTWDFFGQRYSSDGLLIGGEFQVNTTASSDRVNASVAMDNQGDFVVVRSGSGIGDSDGIFGKMHD
;
A
#
# COMPACT_ATOMS: atom_id res chain seq x y z
N MET A 1 -9.64 -11.52 -0.42
CA MET A 1 -10.73 -12.52 -0.60
C MET A 1 -11.46 -12.11 -1.85
N ASP A 2 -11.73 -13.03 -2.75
CA ASP A 2 -12.49 -12.78 -3.97
C ASP A 2 -14.02 -12.97 -3.75
N SER A 3 -14.81 -12.86 -4.84
CA SER A 3 -16.28 -12.98 -4.77
C SER A 3 -16.77 -14.37 -4.37
N ASP A 4 -15.97 -15.40 -4.58
CA ASP A 4 -16.31 -16.80 -4.27
C ASP A 4 -15.91 -17.18 -2.84
N GLY A 5 -15.21 -16.28 -2.14
CA GLY A 5 -14.73 -16.47 -0.77
C GLY A 5 -13.34 -17.07 -0.67
N ASP A 6 -12.67 -17.31 -1.81
CA ASP A 6 -11.28 -17.74 -1.83
C ASP A 6 -10.36 -16.62 -1.33
N SER A 7 -9.26 -16.98 -0.69
CA SER A 7 -8.35 -16.02 -0.09
C SER A 7 -6.89 -16.37 -0.33
N VAL A 8 -6.03 -15.37 -0.26
CA VAL A 8 -4.59 -15.52 -0.30
C VAL A 8 -3.97 -14.79 0.89
N ILE A 9 -3.02 -15.44 1.53
CA ILE A 9 -2.20 -14.88 2.61
C ILE A 9 -0.77 -14.85 2.11
N VAL A 10 -0.07 -13.74 2.35
CA VAL A 10 1.34 -13.57 2.02
C VAL A 10 2.13 -13.19 3.26
N TRP A 11 3.39 -13.58 3.32
CA TRP A 11 4.29 -13.29 4.45
C TRP A 11 5.74 -13.25 4.03
N THR A 12 6.57 -12.67 4.88
CA THR A 12 8.02 -12.76 4.77
C THR A 12 8.52 -14.00 5.49
N ALA A 13 9.35 -14.81 4.83
CA ALA A 13 10.03 -15.95 5.43
C ALA A 13 11.55 -15.74 5.40
N VAL A 14 12.20 -15.94 6.54
CA VAL A 14 13.66 -15.78 6.69
C VAL A 14 14.35 -17.13 6.50
N ASN A 15 15.46 -17.16 5.78
CA ASN A 15 16.27 -18.37 5.47
C ASN A 15 15.51 -19.42 4.62
N GLN A 16 14.53 -19.00 3.86
CA GLN A 16 13.77 -19.89 2.97
C GLN A 16 14.12 -19.65 1.50
N ASP A 17 14.68 -18.49 1.16
CA ASP A 17 15.20 -18.19 -0.16
C ASP A 17 16.47 -18.99 -0.46
N ALA A 18 16.77 -19.17 -1.75
CA ALA A 18 17.89 -19.97 -2.22
C ALA A 18 19.28 -19.47 -1.74
N ASP A 19 19.41 -18.17 -1.46
CA ASP A 19 20.61 -17.53 -0.92
C ASP A 19 20.61 -17.43 0.62
N GLY A 20 19.52 -17.89 1.28
CA GLY A 20 19.34 -17.81 2.72
C GLY A 20 18.87 -16.45 3.22
N SER A 21 18.49 -15.54 2.33
CA SER A 21 17.90 -14.24 2.69
C SER A 21 16.41 -14.37 3.08
N ALA A 22 15.75 -13.24 3.32
CA ALA A 22 14.32 -13.16 3.51
C ALA A 22 13.62 -13.06 2.16
N GLY A 23 12.63 -13.92 1.92
CA GLY A 23 11.81 -13.92 0.71
C GLY A 23 10.32 -13.79 1.01
N ILE A 24 9.54 -13.58 -0.03
CA ILE A 24 8.09 -13.46 0.04
C ILE A 24 7.43 -14.75 -0.39
N TYR A 25 6.56 -15.27 0.47
CA TYR A 25 5.82 -16.51 0.29
C TYR A 25 4.33 -16.27 0.41
N GLY A 26 3.55 -17.15 -0.17
CA GLY A 26 2.09 -17.09 -0.14
C GLY A 26 1.43 -18.46 -0.07
N GLN A 27 0.20 -18.47 0.45
CA GLN A 27 -0.68 -19.64 0.49
C GLN A 27 -2.08 -19.21 0.09
N ARG A 28 -2.70 -20.01 -0.78
CA ARG A 28 -4.10 -19.84 -1.18
C ARG A 28 -5.01 -20.79 -0.41
N TYR A 29 -6.20 -20.28 -0.09
CA TYR A 29 -7.23 -21.01 0.61
C TYR A 29 -8.54 -20.92 -0.17
N GLY A 30 -9.27 -22.02 -0.24
CA GLY A 30 -10.66 -22.01 -0.70
C GLY A 30 -11.59 -21.37 0.32
N ALA A 31 -12.82 -21.07 -0.11
CA ALA A 31 -13.87 -20.47 0.74
C ALA A 31 -14.17 -21.28 2.02
N ASP A 32 -13.91 -22.58 2.01
CA ASP A 32 -14.06 -23.49 3.14
C ASP A 32 -12.83 -23.48 4.09
N GLY A 33 -11.82 -22.68 3.79
CA GLY A 33 -10.57 -22.61 4.52
C GLY A 33 -9.58 -23.72 4.21
N SER A 34 -9.87 -24.61 3.25
CA SER A 34 -8.93 -25.64 2.81
C SER A 34 -7.78 -25.02 2.00
N HIS A 35 -6.61 -25.66 2.03
CA HIS A 35 -5.49 -25.25 1.17
C HIS A 35 -5.83 -25.52 -0.30
N ALA A 36 -5.96 -24.48 -1.11
CA ALA A 36 -6.22 -24.61 -2.54
C ALA A 36 -5.01 -25.17 -3.30
N ARG A 37 -3.78 -24.90 -2.82
CA ARG A 37 -2.49 -25.43 -3.33
C ARG A 37 -1.45 -25.49 -2.22
N LEU A 38 -0.24 -25.94 -2.53
CA LEU A 38 0.91 -25.83 -1.66
C LEU A 38 1.37 -24.35 -1.57
N GLU A 39 2.11 -24.04 -0.51
CA GLU A 39 2.87 -22.80 -0.38
C GLU A 39 3.70 -22.54 -1.64
N PHE A 40 3.80 -21.29 -2.04
CA PHE A 40 4.55 -20.86 -3.20
C PHE A 40 5.40 -19.63 -2.90
N GLN A 41 6.53 -19.52 -3.55
CA GLN A 41 7.36 -18.34 -3.51
C GLN A 41 6.80 -17.28 -4.47
N VAL A 42 6.75 -16.04 -4.01
CA VAL A 42 6.21 -14.89 -4.75
C VAL A 42 7.31 -14.19 -5.55
N ASN A 43 8.42 -13.84 -4.88
CA ASN A 43 9.56 -13.17 -5.51
C ASN A 43 10.35 -14.15 -6.39
N THR A 44 10.83 -13.68 -7.53
CA THR A 44 11.74 -14.43 -8.42
C THR A 44 13.18 -13.92 -8.32
N THR A 45 13.37 -12.74 -7.76
CA THR A 45 14.68 -12.16 -7.45
C THR A 45 15.06 -12.54 -6.01
N TYR A 46 16.22 -13.15 -5.84
CA TYR A 46 16.71 -13.68 -4.54
C TYR A 46 17.81 -12.81 -3.92
N GLU A 47 18.37 -11.88 -4.68
CA GLU A 47 19.40 -10.96 -4.18
C GLU A 47 18.78 -10.00 -3.18
N SER A 48 19.40 -9.86 -2.02
CA SER A 48 18.93 -9.05 -0.89
C SER A 48 17.63 -9.55 -0.25
N GLY A 49 17.38 -9.17 1.00
CA GLY A 49 16.15 -9.56 1.69
C GLY A 49 14.93 -8.79 1.17
N GLN A 50 13.78 -9.45 1.21
CA GLN A 50 12.48 -8.87 0.88
C GLN A 50 11.54 -8.93 2.08
N TRP A 51 10.78 -7.85 2.30
CA TRP A 51 9.91 -7.69 3.47
C TRP A 51 8.60 -6.98 3.15
N ASP A 52 7.73 -6.93 4.14
CA ASP A 52 6.53 -6.10 4.16
C ASP A 52 5.57 -6.40 3.00
N ALA A 53 5.34 -7.69 2.74
CA ALA A 53 4.45 -8.13 1.67
C ALA A 53 2.99 -7.75 1.94
N VAL A 54 2.35 -7.20 0.93
CA VAL A 54 0.92 -6.90 0.90
C VAL A 54 0.28 -7.49 -0.36
N VAL A 55 -1.00 -7.83 -0.29
CA VAL A 55 -1.73 -8.46 -1.39
C VAL A 55 -3.06 -7.80 -1.65
N ALA A 56 -3.43 -7.63 -2.91
CA ALA A 56 -4.75 -7.17 -3.34
C ALA A 56 -5.32 -8.15 -4.39
N PRO A 57 -6.51 -8.72 -4.16
CA PRO A 57 -7.21 -9.56 -5.13
C PRO A 57 -8.09 -8.74 -6.06
N ASP A 58 -8.36 -9.27 -7.26
CA ASP A 58 -9.46 -8.84 -8.13
C ASP A 58 -10.73 -9.67 -7.88
N ALA A 59 -11.83 -9.30 -8.55
CA ALA A 59 -13.11 -10.00 -8.40
C ALA A 59 -13.12 -11.43 -8.98
N ASN A 60 -12.15 -11.78 -9.83
CA ASN A 60 -12.07 -13.05 -10.53
C ASN A 60 -11.08 -14.04 -9.91
N GLY A 61 -10.53 -13.71 -8.73
CA GLY A 61 -9.54 -14.54 -8.01
C GLY A 61 -8.10 -14.33 -8.46
N GLY A 62 -7.82 -13.44 -9.42
CA GLY A 62 -6.48 -12.96 -9.69
C GLY A 62 -6.00 -12.05 -8.55
N PHE A 63 -4.70 -11.90 -8.38
CA PHE A 63 -4.16 -11.06 -7.31
C PHE A 63 -2.79 -10.49 -7.66
N VAL A 64 -2.45 -9.43 -6.97
CA VAL A 64 -1.13 -8.79 -7.04
C VAL A 64 -0.53 -8.72 -5.65
N VAL A 65 0.75 -9.08 -5.55
CA VAL A 65 1.55 -8.96 -4.33
C VAL A 65 2.59 -7.88 -4.53
N SER A 66 2.74 -6.98 -3.57
CA SER A 66 3.80 -5.98 -3.54
C SER A 66 4.62 -6.13 -2.26
N TRP A 67 5.91 -5.79 -2.32
CA TRP A 67 6.84 -5.90 -1.21
C TRP A 67 7.99 -4.89 -1.31
N SER A 68 8.73 -4.72 -0.23
CA SER A 68 9.96 -3.93 -0.17
C SER A 68 11.18 -4.82 -0.34
N SER A 69 12.22 -4.30 -1.01
CA SER A 69 13.53 -4.93 -1.11
C SER A 69 14.59 -4.12 -0.36
N ALA A 70 15.58 -4.81 0.21
CA ALA A 70 16.75 -4.18 0.85
C ALA A 70 17.53 -3.26 -0.10
N ASP A 71 17.47 -3.52 -1.39
CA ASP A 71 18.11 -2.69 -2.42
C ASP A 71 17.39 -1.35 -2.63
N GLY A 72 16.34 -1.07 -1.86
CA GLY A 72 15.63 0.20 -1.84
C GLY A 72 14.52 0.32 -2.88
N GLY A 73 13.94 -0.79 -3.35
CA GLY A 73 12.83 -0.82 -4.30
C GLY A 73 11.52 -1.34 -3.70
N ALA A 74 10.38 -0.84 -4.20
CA ALA A 74 9.11 -1.52 -4.12
C ALA A 74 8.97 -2.41 -5.36
N PHE A 75 8.56 -3.66 -5.15
CA PHE A 75 8.41 -4.67 -6.20
C PHE A 75 6.99 -5.20 -6.24
N VAL A 76 6.64 -5.81 -7.36
CA VAL A 76 5.32 -6.38 -7.57
C VAL A 76 5.39 -7.65 -8.42
N GLN A 77 4.56 -8.65 -8.07
CA GLN A 77 4.29 -9.83 -8.87
C GLN A 77 2.78 -10.00 -9.04
N ARG A 78 2.36 -10.29 -10.26
CA ARG A 78 0.96 -10.52 -10.61
C ARG A 78 0.69 -12.00 -10.78
N PHE A 79 -0.52 -12.43 -10.41
CA PHE A 79 -0.98 -13.82 -10.50
C PHE A 79 -2.37 -13.88 -11.11
N ASP A 80 -2.63 -14.94 -11.88
CA ASP A 80 -3.98 -15.27 -12.33
C ASP A 80 -4.79 -15.98 -11.21
N ALA A 81 -6.06 -16.24 -11.46
CA ALA A 81 -6.97 -16.94 -10.55
C ALA A 81 -6.50 -18.34 -10.16
N ASN A 82 -5.60 -18.96 -10.93
CA ASN A 82 -5.01 -20.25 -10.61
C ASN A 82 -3.73 -20.13 -9.77
N GLY A 83 -3.27 -18.89 -9.47
CA GLY A 83 -2.00 -18.64 -8.81
C GLY A 83 -0.79 -18.84 -9.73
N THR A 84 -0.99 -18.74 -11.05
CA THR A 84 0.10 -18.73 -12.04
C THR A 84 0.60 -17.29 -12.22
N THR A 85 1.91 -17.09 -12.26
CA THR A 85 2.49 -15.76 -12.46
C THR A 85 2.13 -15.19 -13.84
N LEU A 86 1.76 -13.91 -13.87
CA LEU A 86 1.49 -13.14 -15.08
C LEU A 86 2.70 -12.25 -15.41
N GLY A 87 3.70 -12.84 -16.04
CA GLY A 87 5.02 -12.24 -16.26
C GLY A 87 5.96 -12.45 -15.08
N GLY A 88 7.11 -11.76 -15.09
CA GLY A 88 8.04 -11.72 -13.95
C GLY A 88 7.66 -10.63 -12.97
N ASP A 89 8.29 -10.66 -11.78
CA ASP A 89 8.27 -9.53 -10.87
C ASP A 89 9.01 -8.33 -11.48
N PHE A 90 8.61 -7.14 -11.08
CA PHE A 90 9.24 -5.91 -11.55
C PHE A 90 9.25 -4.84 -10.46
N GLN A 91 10.23 -3.94 -10.56
CA GLN A 91 10.34 -2.80 -9.68
C GLN A 91 9.31 -1.72 -10.05
N VAL A 92 8.63 -1.18 -9.03
CA VAL A 92 7.58 -0.16 -9.18
C VAL A 92 8.17 1.24 -9.30
N ASN A 93 9.08 1.58 -8.38
CA ASN A 93 9.71 2.91 -8.36
C ASN A 93 10.75 3.02 -9.49
N THR A 94 10.67 4.12 -10.23
CA THR A 94 11.61 4.47 -11.30
C THR A 94 12.63 5.50 -10.86
N THR A 95 12.30 6.28 -9.84
CA THR A 95 13.19 7.26 -9.24
C THR A 95 14.21 6.57 -8.33
N ALA A 96 15.48 6.94 -8.44
CA ALA A 96 16.58 6.38 -7.64
C ALA A 96 16.56 6.95 -6.21
N ILE A 97 15.48 6.71 -5.50
CA ILE A 97 15.25 7.06 -4.10
C ILE A 97 15.11 5.77 -3.29
N THR A 98 15.54 5.82 -2.04
CA THR A 98 15.42 4.66 -1.16
C THR A 98 13.98 4.56 -0.65
N THR A 99 13.26 3.52 -1.03
CA THR A 99 11.96 3.22 -0.41
C THR A 99 12.14 2.86 1.05
N LYS A 100 11.17 3.25 1.86
CA LYS A 100 11.11 2.96 3.30
C LYS A 100 9.72 2.45 3.64
N GLY A 101 9.66 1.42 4.47
CA GLY A 101 8.40 0.85 4.91
C GLY A 101 7.68 -0.01 3.88
N ALA A 102 6.53 -0.53 4.30
CA ALA A 102 5.68 -1.38 3.49
C ALA A 102 5.02 -0.58 2.36
N PRO A 103 5.00 -1.08 1.11
CA PRO A 103 4.12 -0.55 0.10
C PRO A 103 2.67 -0.84 0.48
N SER A 104 1.75 -0.01 0.00
CA SER A 104 0.31 -0.26 0.09
C SER A 104 -0.26 -0.49 -1.30
N ILE A 105 -1.15 -1.46 -1.45
CA ILE A 105 -1.73 -1.81 -2.75
C ILE A 105 -3.24 -1.93 -2.64
N VAL A 106 -3.93 -1.49 -3.67
CA VAL A 106 -5.37 -1.74 -3.88
C VAL A 106 -5.61 -2.11 -5.33
N MET A 107 -6.57 -3.00 -5.55
CA MET A 107 -6.98 -3.43 -6.88
C MET A 107 -8.49 -3.25 -7.06
N SER A 108 -8.90 -2.75 -8.21
CA SER A 108 -10.30 -2.68 -8.63
C SER A 108 -10.78 -4.05 -9.13
N GLU A 109 -12.10 -4.23 -9.19
CA GLU A 109 -12.75 -5.46 -9.67
C GLU A 109 -12.30 -5.86 -11.09
N ASP A 110 -11.97 -4.89 -11.94
CA ASP A 110 -11.50 -5.10 -13.31
C ASP A 110 -9.98 -5.33 -13.42
N GLY A 111 -9.28 -5.47 -12.29
CA GLY A 111 -7.86 -5.81 -12.24
C GLY A 111 -6.89 -4.64 -12.38
N ARG A 112 -7.36 -3.38 -12.52
CA ARG A 112 -6.51 -2.20 -12.40
C ARG A 112 -6.05 -2.05 -10.96
N PHE A 113 -4.84 -1.55 -10.73
CA PHE A 113 -4.32 -1.42 -9.37
C PHE A 113 -3.48 -0.16 -9.19
N VAL A 114 -3.39 0.26 -7.94
CA VAL A 114 -2.56 1.37 -7.48
C VAL A 114 -1.64 0.87 -6.37
N ILE A 115 -0.38 1.24 -6.46
CA ILE A 115 0.61 1.02 -5.42
C ILE A 115 1.05 2.37 -4.92
N ALA A 116 1.10 2.54 -3.59
CA ALA A 116 1.63 3.71 -2.93
C ALA A 116 2.74 3.30 -1.97
N TRP A 117 3.78 4.12 -1.86
CA TRP A 117 4.94 3.86 -0.98
C TRP A 117 5.53 5.15 -0.46
N GLU A 118 6.27 5.04 0.61
CA GLU A 118 7.11 6.12 1.12
C GLU A 118 8.55 5.97 0.63
N ALA A 119 9.21 7.09 0.40
CA ALA A 119 10.60 7.11 -0.01
C ALA A 119 11.34 8.29 0.61
N SER A 120 12.64 8.09 0.88
CA SER A 120 13.54 9.10 1.44
C SER A 120 14.52 9.60 0.38
N GLY A 121 15.12 10.77 0.65
CA GLY A 121 16.12 11.35 -0.24
C GLY A 121 15.53 12.09 -1.42
N ILE A 122 14.29 12.55 -1.30
CA ILE A 122 13.60 13.30 -2.37
C ILE A 122 14.12 14.73 -2.55
N ASP A 123 14.87 15.23 -1.58
CA ASP A 123 15.55 16.53 -1.63
C ASP A 123 16.94 16.47 -0.99
N SER A 124 17.66 17.60 -1.01
CA SER A 124 19.00 17.71 -0.41
C SER A 124 19.03 17.57 1.11
N GLY A 125 17.88 17.65 1.78
CA GLY A 125 17.71 17.45 3.23
C GLY A 125 17.52 15.97 3.61
N GLY A 126 17.35 15.08 2.63
CA GLY A 126 17.06 13.66 2.87
C GLY A 126 15.63 13.39 3.33
N ASN A 127 14.72 14.33 3.10
CA ASN A 127 13.34 14.26 3.51
C ASN A 127 12.57 13.12 2.81
N TYR A 128 11.39 12.79 3.36
CA TYR A 128 10.50 11.75 2.90
C TYR A 128 9.35 12.32 2.07
N GLY A 129 8.88 11.51 1.12
CA GLY A 129 7.67 11.77 0.35
C GLY A 129 6.87 10.51 0.12
N VAL A 130 5.60 10.71 -0.18
CA VAL A 130 4.68 9.65 -0.62
C VAL A 130 4.63 9.65 -2.13
N PHE A 131 4.81 8.49 -2.72
CA PHE A 131 4.73 8.26 -4.16
C PHE A 131 3.66 7.23 -4.48
N ALA A 132 3.16 7.29 -5.70
CA ALA A 132 2.23 6.28 -6.19
C ALA A 132 2.42 6.03 -7.69
N GLN A 133 2.03 4.83 -8.12
CA GLN A 133 1.98 4.42 -9.51
C GLN A 133 0.69 3.64 -9.77
N ARG A 134 0.01 3.98 -10.85
CA ARG A 134 -1.18 3.29 -11.33
C ARG A 134 -0.84 2.32 -12.43
N TYR A 135 -1.55 1.20 -12.46
CA TYR A 135 -1.38 0.15 -13.47
C TYR A 135 -2.71 -0.26 -14.07
N SER A 136 -2.69 -0.62 -15.36
CA SER A 136 -3.80 -1.31 -15.99
C SER A 136 -3.92 -2.76 -15.49
N ALA A 137 -5.01 -3.44 -15.80
CA ALA A 137 -5.19 -4.87 -15.53
C ALA A 137 -4.12 -5.76 -16.17
N SER A 138 -3.50 -5.31 -17.27
CA SER A 138 -2.37 -6.03 -17.88
C SER A 138 -1.04 -5.80 -17.17
N GLY A 139 -0.98 -4.94 -16.15
CA GLY A 139 0.25 -4.55 -15.44
C GLY A 139 1.06 -3.47 -16.16
N ALA A 140 0.50 -2.82 -17.20
CA ALA A 140 1.16 -1.70 -17.84
C ALA A 140 1.01 -0.42 -16.98
N PRO A 141 2.10 0.33 -16.73
CA PRO A 141 2.04 1.57 -15.97
C PRO A 141 1.16 2.61 -16.70
N GLN A 142 0.36 3.34 -15.92
CA GLN A 142 -0.53 4.38 -16.40
C GLN A 142 0.03 5.75 -16.02
N ASN A 143 0.49 6.49 -17.02
CA ASN A 143 1.22 7.78 -16.97
C ASN A 143 2.57 7.66 -16.27
N GLY A 144 3.01 7.56 -15.35
CA GLY A 144 4.26 7.47 -14.63
C GLY A 144 4.03 7.55 -13.13
N GLU A 145 5.08 7.32 -12.40
CA GLU A 145 5.18 7.54 -10.98
C GLU A 145 4.90 9.02 -10.67
N PHE A 146 4.15 9.30 -9.60
CA PHE A 146 3.83 10.66 -9.19
C PHE A 146 3.99 10.86 -7.68
N HIS A 147 4.38 12.07 -7.31
CA HIS A 147 4.48 12.51 -5.92
C HIS A 147 3.09 12.88 -5.39
N VAL A 148 2.73 12.41 -4.22
CA VAL A 148 1.38 12.52 -3.65
C VAL A 148 1.26 13.72 -2.72
N ASN A 149 2.12 13.79 -1.69
CA ASN A 149 2.09 14.86 -0.69
C ASN A 149 2.75 16.14 -1.21
N THR A 150 2.20 17.29 -0.83
CA THR A 150 2.73 18.61 -1.23
C THR A 150 3.90 19.06 -0.35
N GLU A 151 3.88 18.69 0.90
CA GLU A 151 4.93 19.04 1.87
C GLU A 151 5.81 17.82 2.15
N VAL A 152 7.12 17.98 2.01
CA VAL A 152 8.10 16.96 2.38
C VAL A 152 8.41 17.07 3.87
N SER A 153 8.69 15.95 4.51
CA SER A 153 8.88 15.85 5.95
C SER A 153 10.14 15.09 6.32
N SER A 154 10.69 15.38 7.48
CA SER A 154 11.79 14.61 8.05
C SER A 154 11.38 13.20 8.46
N HIS A 155 10.08 12.97 8.72
CA HIS A 155 9.53 11.66 9.04
C HIS A 155 8.14 11.50 8.42
N LEU A 156 7.95 10.38 7.75
CA LEU A 156 6.70 9.98 7.13
C LEU A 156 6.52 8.48 7.36
N GLN A 157 5.29 8.03 7.60
CA GLN A 157 5.00 6.61 7.84
C GLN A 157 3.58 6.27 7.40
N SER A 158 3.28 4.95 7.37
CA SER A 158 1.94 4.42 7.20
C SER A 158 1.22 4.91 5.95
N THR A 159 1.88 4.84 4.80
CA THR A 159 1.21 5.10 3.52
C THR A 159 0.18 4.01 3.24
N LEU A 160 -1.06 4.41 3.04
CA LEU A 160 -2.21 3.54 2.82
C LEU A 160 -2.97 3.99 1.58
N VAL A 161 -3.52 3.04 0.83
CA VAL A 161 -4.38 3.33 -0.32
C VAL A 161 -5.67 2.52 -0.24
N SER A 162 -6.80 3.15 -0.59
CA SER A 162 -8.10 2.48 -0.76
C SER A 162 -8.78 3.00 -2.02
N MET A 163 -9.67 2.19 -2.62
CA MET A 163 -10.28 2.45 -3.92
C MET A 163 -11.73 2.00 -3.93
N ASP A 164 -12.58 2.75 -4.62
CA ASP A 164 -13.95 2.37 -4.91
C ASP A 164 -14.05 1.47 -6.16
N SER A 165 -15.22 0.89 -6.41
CA SER A 165 -15.46 0.03 -7.57
C SER A 165 -15.33 0.74 -8.93
N THR A 166 -15.35 2.08 -8.96
CA THR A 166 -15.15 2.88 -10.18
C THR A 166 -13.69 3.18 -10.48
N GLY A 167 -12.81 2.85 -9.53
CA GLY A 167 -11.37 3.09 -9.62
C GLY A 167 -10.93 4.47 -9.09
N LYS A 168 -11.81 5.25 -8.45
CA LYS A 168 -11.39 6.41 -7.68
C LYS A 168 -10.69 5.92 -6.42
N PHE A 169 -9.66 6.63 -5.98
CA PHE A 169 -8.89 6.18 -4.83
C PHE A 169 -8.47 7.34 -3.92
N VAL A 170 -8.18 7.00 -2.68
CA VAL A 170 -7.60 7.89 -1.68
C VAL A 170 -6.28 7.30 -1.20
N ILE A 171 -5.28 8.16 -1.05
CA ILE A 171 -4.01 7.83 -0.40
C ILE A 171 -3.95 8.61 0.90
N ILE A 172 -3.65 7.90 1.99
CA ILE A 172 -3.53 8.45 3.35
C ILE A 172 -2.09 8.19 3.82
N TRP A 173 -1.51 9.13 4.52
CA TRP A 173 -0.18 9.00 5.13
C TRP A 173 -0.11 9.68 6.48
N ASN A 174 0.85 9.28 7.29
CA ASN A 174 1.13 9.89 8.58
C ASN A 174 2.42 10.72 8.47
N ASN A 175 2.39 11.94 9.01
CA ASN A 175 3.48 12.90 8.95
C ASN A 175 3.63 13.59 10.31
N ASP A 176 4.87 13.82 10.78
CA ASP A 176 5.16 14.38 12.11
C ASP A 176 5.32 15.90 12.16
N ASP A 177 5.32 16.59 11.04
CA ASP A 177 5.63 18.04 11.01
C ASP A 177 4.92 18.86 9.93
N GLN A 178 3.90 18.30 9.27
CA GLN A 178 3.24 19.02 8.17
C GLN A 178 2.46 20.26 8.65
N ASP A 179 2.00 20.28 9.89
CA ASP A 179 1.33 21.41 10.53
C ASP A 179 2.28 22.23 11.44
N HIS A 180 3.58 21.91 11.47
CA HIS A 180 4.65 22.59 12.23
C HIS A 180 4.50 22.57 13.76
N VAL A 181 3.79 21.57 14.30
CA VAL A 181 3.60 21.44 15.77
C VAL A 181 4.26 20.21 16.38
N ASN A 182 5.10 19.48 15.64
CA ASN A 182 5.80 18.26 16.06
C ASN A 182 4.85 17.19 16.59
N THR A 183 3.72 17.02 15.93
CA THR A 183 2.72 16.00 16.23
C THR A 183 2.48 15.12 15.02
N TRP A 184 2.08 13.86 15.27
CA TRP A 184 1.78 12.92 14.22
C TRP A 184 0.33 13.08 13.77
N ASP A 185 0.16 13.52 12.52
CA ASP A 185 -1.14 13.73 11.91
C ASP A 185 -1.30 12.92 10.62
N PHE A 186 -2.53 12.51 10.34
CA PHE A 186 -2.87 11.86 9.10
C PHE A 186 -3.39 12.85 8.08
N PHE A 187 -2.81 12.79 6.91
CA PHE A 187 -3.22 13.55 5.74
C PHE A 187 -3.69 12.63 4.63
N GLY A 188 -4.41 13.18 3.68
CA GLY A 188 -4.91 12.41 2.56
C GLY A 188 -5.10 13.23 1.30
N GLN A 189 -5.06 12.55 0.17
CA GLN A 189 -5.35 13.10 -1.15
C GLN A 189 -6.23 12.14 -1.93
N ARG A 190 -7.32 12.66 -2.50
CA ARG A 190 -8.26 11.89 -3.34
C ARG A 190 -7.91 12.04 -4.82
N TYR A 191 -8.18 10.98 -5.58
CA TYR A 191 -7.92 10.90 -7.02
C TYR A 191 -9.09 10.30 -7.77
N SER A 192 -9.31 10.77 -9.00
CA SER A 192 -10.18 10.09 -9.95
C SER A 192 -9.56 8.77 -10.43
N SER A 193 -10.34 7.93 -11.10
CA SER A 193 -9.87 6.70 -11.74
C SER A 193 -8.76 6.94 -12.78
N ASP A 194 -8.69 8.15 -13.35
CA ASP A 194 -7.63 8.55 -14.28
C ASP A 194 -6.39 9.13 -13.58
N GLY A 195 -6.41 9.22 -12.24
CA GLY A 195 -5.31 9.75 -11.43
C GLY A 195 -5.26 11.27 -11.37
N LEU A 196 -6.36 11.96 -11.70
CA LEU A 196 -6.46 13.40 -11.51
C LEU A 196 -6.87 13.70 -10.06
N LEU A 197 -6.34 14.80 -9.52
CA LEU A 197 -6.68 15.27 -8.17
C LEU A 197 -8.17 15.56 -8.03
N ILE A 198 -8.78 15.11 -6.96
CA ILE A 198 -10.12 15.47 -6.51
C ILE A 198 -9.99 16.31 -5.24
N GLY A 199 -10.16 17.60 -5.36
CA GLY A 199 -9.89 18.56 -4.27
C GLY A 199 -8.41 18.72 -3.97
N GLY A 200 -8.12 19.34 -2.85
CA GLY A 200 -6.76 19.46 -2.32
C GLY A 200 -6.44 18.39 -1.30
N GLU A 201 -5.19 18.39 -0.86
CA GLU A 201 -4.75 17.64 0.31
C GLU A 201 -5.53 18.08 1.56
N PHE A 202 -5.85 17.15 2.43
CA PHE A 202 -6.68 17.40 3.62
C PHE A 202 -6.13 16.65 4.84
N GLN A 203 -6.33 17.24 6.01
CA GLN A 203 -6.03 16.57 7.28
C GLN A 203 -7.18 15.64 7.69
N VAL A 204 -6.84 14.41 8.01
CA VAL A 204 -7.81 13.37 8.41
C VAL A 204 -8.25 13.54 9.87
N ASN A 205 -7.31 13.61 10.79
CA ASN A 205 -7.60 13.71 12.22
C ASN A 205 -7.76 15.18 12.64
N THR A 206 -8.58 15.40 13.65
CA THR A 206 -8.81 16.72 14.27
C THR A 206 -8.06 16.89 15.59
N THR A 207 -7.50 15.81 16.13
CA THR A 207 -6.71 15.80 17.35
C THR A 207 -5.37 15.17 17.02
N ALA A 208 -4.32 15.94 17.15
CA ALA A 208 -2.95 15.51 16.93
C ALA A 208 -2.52 14.48 18.00
N SER A 209 -1.61 13.59 17.64
CA SER A 209 -1.02 12.61 18.57
C SER A 209 0.47 12.90 18.75
N SER A 210 0.96 12.78 19.97
CA SER A 210 2.40 12.84 20.23
C SER A 210 3.12 11.55 19.83
N ASP A 211 2.38 10.47 19.60
CA ASP A 211 2.93 9.14 19.33
C ASP A 211 2.68 8.70 17.88
N ARG A 212 3.58 7.88 17.38
CA ARG A 212 3.40 7.16 16.11
C ARG A 212 2.21 6.22 16.21
N VAL A 213 1.28 6.33 15.30
CA VAL A 213 0.02 5.62 15.34
C VAL A 213 -0.19 4.81 14.06
N ASN A 214 -0.80 3.64 14.21
CA ASN A 214 -1.21 2.83 13.07
C ASN A 214 -2.60 3.27 12.60
N ALA A 215 -2.84 3.18 11.31
CA ALA A 215 -4.14 3.43 10.72
C ALA A 215 -4.55 2.33 9.74
N SER A 216 -5.80 2.37 9.37
CA SER A 216 -6.38 1.61 8.26
C SER A 216 -7.39 2.50 7.54
N VAL A 217 -7.55 2.31 6.25
CA VAL A 217 -8.53 3.02 5.42
C VAL A 217 -9.35 2.02 4.64
N ALA A 218 -10.66 2.28 4.53
CA ALA A 218 -11.57 1.54 3.65
C ALA A 218 -12.51 2.52 2.96
N MET A 219 -12.78 2.29 1.69
CA MET A 219 -13.64 3.11 0.83
C MET A 219 -14.80 2.26 0.33
N ASP A 220 -15.98 2.84 0.29
CA ASP A 220 -17.17 2.21 -0.29
C ASP A 220 -17.32 2.53 -1.79
N ASN A 221 -18.39 2.00 -2.40
CA ASN A 221 -18.64 2.17 -3.83
C ASN A 221 -19.19 3.56 -4.22
N GLN A 222 -19.51 4.42 -3.27
CA GLN A 222 -19.88 5.82 -3.50
C GLN A 222 -18.64 6.74 -3.49
N GLY A 223 -17.51 6.24 -2.97
CA GLY A 223 -16.29 7.01 -2.80
C GLY A 223 -16.17 7.61 -1.40
N ASP A 224 -17.11 7.28 -0.50
CA ASP A 224 -17.01 7.63 0.91
C ASP A 224 -16.01 6.68 1.58
N PHE A 225 -15.23 7.20 2.51
CA PHE A 225 -14.22 6.37 3.16
C PHE A 225 -14.13 6.63 4.66
N VAL A 226 -13.68 5.61 5.36
CA VAL A 226 -13.40 5.67 6.80
C VAL A 226 -11.91 5.47 7.03
N VAL A 227 -11.33 6.31 7.88
CA VAL A 227 -9.97 6.11 8.41
C VAL A 227 -10.11 5.78 9.88
N VAL A 228 -9.54 4.66 10.29
CA VAL A 228 -9.46 4.24 11.70
C VAL A 228 -8.00 4.30 12.13
N ARG A 229 -7.72 4.90 13.28
CA ARG A 229 -6.37 5.07 13.83
C ARG A 229 -6.31 4.78 15.32
N SER A 230 -5.16 4.35 15.81
CA SER A 230 -4.85 4.35 17.25
C SER A 230 -4.32 5.72 17.69
N GLY A 231 -4.19 5.94 18.99
CA GLY A 231 -3.55 7.12 19.59
C GLY A 231 -4.48 8.02 20.37
N SER A 232 -4.11 9.28 20.53
CA SER A 232 -4.86 10.25 21.32
C SER A 232 -6.08 10.79 20.56
N GLY A 233 -7.18 11.03 21.28
CA GLY A 233 -8.42 11.61 20.76
C GLY A 233 -9.27 12.22 21.86
N ILE A 234 -10.50 12.62 21.52
CA ILE A 234 -11.41 13.28 22.46
C ILE A 234 -11.74 12.33 23.64
N GLY A 235 -11.28 12.69 24.81
CA GLY A 235 -11.59 11.96 26.05
C GLY A 235 -10.77 10.70 26.31
N ASP A 236 -9.83 10.35 25.43
CA ASP A 236 -8.96 9.20 25.58
C ASP A 236 -7.56 9.50 25.03
N SER A 237 -6.53 9.19 25.80
CA SER A 237 -5.13 9.40 25.42
C SER A 237 -4.52 8.22 24.65
N ASP A 238 -5.19 7.06 24.61
CA ASP A 238 -4.67 5.82 24.00
C ASP A 238 -5.83 4.95 23.46
N GLY A 239 -6.68 5.55 22.63
CA GLY A 239 -7.88 4.93 22.09
C GLY A 239 -7.78 4.54 20.61
N ILE A 240 -8.89 3.99 20.10
CA ILE A 240 -9.12 3.79 18.66
C ILE A 240 -10.18 4.79 18.20
N PHE A 241 -9.82 5.55 17.18
CA PHE A 241 -10.66 6.61 16.64
C PHE A 241 -10.93 6.39 15.15
N GLY A 242 -12.17 6.64 14.74
CA GLY A 242 -12.57 6.59 13.34
C GLY A 242 -13.13 7.92 12.87
N LYS A 243 -12.88 8.27 11.61
CA LYS A 243 -13.48 9.44 10.94
C LYS A 243 -13.95 9.04 9.56
N MET A 244 -15.22 9.39 9.27
CA MET A 244 -15.81 9.25 7.95
C MET A 244 -15.56 10.50 7.11
N HIS A 245 -15.40 10.30 5.81
CA HIS A 245 -15.21 11.34 4.82
C HIS A 245 -16.12 11.05 3.61
N ASP A 246 -16.86 12.06 3.18
CA ASP A 246 -17.76 12.03 2.03
C ASP A 246 -17.03 12.49 0.75
#